data_eaa5d12d483cdb37b2320119ebc5d3f6
#
_entry.id   eaa5d12d483cdb37b2320119ebc5d3f6
#
_cell.length_a   1.000
_cell.length_b   1.000
_cell.length_c   1.000
_cell.angle_alpha   90.00
_cell.angle_beta   90.00
_cell.angle_gamma   90.00
#
_symmetry.space_group_name_H-M   'P 1'
#
loop_
_entity.id
_entity.type
_entity.pdbx_description
1 polymer ?
#
loop_
_entity_poly.entity_id
_entity_poly.type
_entity_poly.pdbx_seq_one_letter_code
_entity_poly.pdbx_strand_id
1 'polypeptide(L)'
;MWNKLSIRIKITLLTGLVLCGISVLSFILTIENAATVFIVSDVNLPVGQDSAIKFDFAHAQQIFQLKSFYIMLFVSMAGTFFMWLVSGRVLSPLKKLSSAMKNLDIQKNDQEIQLVNTQDEVGDLQYAFHSMLKNIRESYDKQKRFSQNAAHELKTPVAAIKTNLEVLGLEEEPNLEDYKEFVAIVDRQVERMNLIVQELRLLSSGETLQLDEFFPYKVVAEILSEFDQRIREKKLQVRIYFENQDFCVLADKVLMKQAISNVIHNALRYSNEGELVEIVLKKDKLSVKNYGVAIAEEDLEKIFEPFYCVDKSRSKKLGGSGLGLAITREIIEEHGFSIIARSQENRHEKIFTEFVICFGGGKDERVDTKS
;
A
#
# COMPACT_ATOMS: atom_id res chain seq x y z
N MET A 1 -21.56 -32.09 12.22
CA MET A 1 -21.23 -31.74 13.61
C MET A 1 -19.73 -31.34 13.80
N TRP A 2 -18.81 -32.09 13.20
CA TRP A 2 -17.36 -31.85 13.27
C TRP A 2 -16.93 -30.42 12.83
N ASN A 3 -17.50 -29.88 11.75
CA ASN A 3 -17.16 -28.55 11.24
C ASN A 3 -17.52 -27.35 12.15
N LYS A 4 -18.41 -27.55 13.12
CA LYS A 4 -18.83 -26.52 14.08
C LYS A 4 -17.96 -26.44 15.33
N LEU A 5 -17.07 -27.42 15.55
CA LEU A 5 -16.20 -27.46 16.70
C LEU A 5 -14.99 -26.53 16.50
N SER A 6 -14.56 -25.85 17.58
CA SER A 6 -13.35 -25.03 17.55
C SER A 6 -12.10 -25.87 17.25
N ILE A 7 -11.11 -25.27 16.59
CA ILE A 7 -9.83 -25.93 16.25
C ILE A 7 -9.19 -26.52 17.51
N ARG A 8 -9.25 -25.84 18.63
CA ARG A 8 -8.77 -26.33 19.94
C ARG A 8 -9.40 -27.66 20.32
N ILE A 9 -10.73 -27.76 20.24
CA ILE A 9 -11.47 -29.01 20.57
C ILE A 9 -11.09 -30.12 19.59
N LYS A 10 -11.00 -29.82 18.29
CA LYS A 10 -10.60 -30.80 17.28
C LYS A 10 -9.24 -31.40 17.53
N ILE A 11 -8.24 -30.53 17.80
CA ILE A 11 -6.87 -30.98 18.12
C ILE A 11 -6.85 -31.80 19.40
N THR A 12 -7.53 -31.36 20.46
CA THR A 12 -7.57 -32.09 21.73
C THR A 12 -8.25 -33.46 21.56
N LEU A 13 -9.35 -33.57 20.82
CA LEU A 13 -10.02 -34.83 20.56
C LEU A 13 -9.16 -35.78 19.72
N LEU A 14 -8.51 -35.26 18.67
CA LEU A 14 -7.64 -36.06 17.81
C LEU A 14 -6.42 -36.58 18.59
N THR A 15 -5.74 -35.72 19.35
CA THR A 15 -4.60 -36.16 20.17
C THR A 15 -5.00 -37.07 21.31
N GLY A 16 -6.16 -36.84 21.92
CA GLY A 16 -6.71 -37.75 22.94
C GLY A 16 -7.00 -39.15 22.36
N LEU A 17 -7.55 -39.23 21.16
CA LEU A 17 -7.82 -40.49 20.48
C LEU A 17 -6.54 -41.26 20.12
N VAL A 18 -5.51 -40.52 19.64
CA VAL A 18 -4.18 -41.10 19.34
C VAL A 18 -3.50 -41.62 20.63
N LEU A 19 -3.52 -40.81 21.70
CA LEU A 19 -2.95 -41.22 23.00
C LEU A 19 -3.68 -42.44 23.58
N CYS A 20 -4.99 -42.47 23.48
CA CYS A 20 -5.78 -43.63 23.89
C CYS A 20 -5.41 -44.90 23.09
N GLY A 21 -5.27 -44.77 21.77
CA GLY A 21 -4.86 -45.89 20.92
C GLY A 21 -3.45 -46.41 21.26
N ILE A 22 -2.49 -45.50 21.44
CA ILE A 22 -1.13 -45.90 21.85
C ILE A 22 -1.14 -46.55 23.24
N SER A 23 -1.90 -45.97 24.18
CA SER A 23 -1.99 -46.49 25.54
C SER A 23 -2.64 -47.89 25.58
N VAL A 24 -3.68 -48.16 24.78
CA VAL A 24 -4.31 -49.45 24.64
C VAL A 24 -3.33 -50.48 24.03
N LEU A 25 -2.62 -50.11 22.95
CA LEU A 25 -1.61 -50.95 22.35
C LEU A 25 -0.49 -51.30 23.33
N SER A 26 0.03 -50.32 24.06
CA SER A 26 1.03 -50.53 25.11
C SER A 26 0.52 -51.44 26.21
N PHE A 27 -0.75 -51.35 26.61
CA PHE A 27 -1.37 -52.22 27.61
C PHE A 27 -1.46 -53.67 27.12
N ILE A 28 -1.89 -53.90 25.85
CA ILE A 28 -1.92 -55.23 25.25
C ILE A 28 -0.52 -55.87 25.24
N LEU A 29 0.48 -55.14 24.76
CA LEU A 29 1.87 -55.63 24.76
C LEU A 29 2.42 -55.92 26.17
N THR A 30 2.00 -55.15 27.16
CA THR A 30 2.37 -55.37 28.56
C THR A 30 1.75 -56.65 29.09
N ILE A 31 0.49 -56.95 28.74
CA ILE A 31 -0.19 -58.22 29.12
C ILE A 31 0.49 -59.42 28.45
N GLU A 32 0.82 -59.35 27.13
CA GLU A 32 1.50 -60.41 26.43
C GLU A 32 2.89 -60.69 27.02
N ASN A 33 3.68 -59.66 27.27
CA ASN A 33 4.99 -59.77 27.92
C ASN A 33 4.84 -60.31 29.36
N ALA A 34 3.85 -59.86 30.12
CA ALA A 34 3.62 -60.41 31.47
C ALA A 34 3.30 -61.90 31.39
N ALA A 35 2.48 -62.36 30.44
CA ALA A 35 2.19 -63.78 30.25
C ALA A 35 3.48 -64.59 29.99
N THR A 36 4.40 -64.07 29.20
CA THR A 36 5.69 -64.77 28.92
C THR A 36 6.63 -64.78 30.11
N VAL A 37 6.66 -63.68 30.88
CA VAL A 37 7.52 -63.60 32.12
C VAL A 37 6.98 -64.46 33.25
N PHE A 38 5.67 -64.58 33.41
CA PHE A 38 5.06 -65.43 34.44
C PHE A 38 4.86 -66.89 34.03
N ILE A 39 5.05 -67.27 32.75
CA ILE A 39 5.03 -68.66 32.28
C ILE A 39 6.37 -69.36 32.53
N VAL A 40 7.44 -68.65 32.90
CA VAL A 40 8.70 -69.32 33.29
C VAL A 40 8.53 -69.94 34.66
N SER A 41 8.06 -71.12 34.66
CA SER A 41 8.66 -72.28 35.37
C SER A 41 7.71 -73.46 35.41
N ASP A 42 7.70 -74.26 34.35
CA ASP A 42 7.67 -75.70 34.60
C ASP A 42 9.07 -76.11 35.09
N VAL A 43 9.53 -75.48 36.14
CA VAL A 43 10.64 -76.04 36.93
C VAL A 43 10.02 -77.16 37.76
N ASN A 44 10.60 -78.35 37.63
CA ASN A 44 10.24 -79.56 38.41
C ASN A 44 10.31 -79.23 39.94
N LEU A 45 9.20 -78.78 40.46
CA LEU A 45 9.03 -78.59 41.91
C LEU A 45 8.52 -79.87 42.54
N PRO A 46 8.98 -80.29 43.71
CA PRO A 46 8.51 -81.51 44.37
C PRO A 46 6.99 -81.49 44.63
N VAL A 47 6.36 -82.62 44.36
CA VAL A 47 4.91 -82.83 44.52
C VAL A 47 4.48 -82.46 45.94
N GLY A 48 3.82 -81.33 46.11
CA GLY A 48 3.30 -80.80 47.39
C GLY A 48 3.26 -79.32 47.57
N GLN A 49 4.13 -78.56 46.86
CA GLN A 49 4.18 -77.09 46.96
C GLN A 49 3.57 -76.36 45.74
N ASP A 50 3.15 -77.10 44.75
CA ASP A 50 2.74 -76.59 43.43
C ASP A 50 1.50 -75.69 43.47
N SER A 51 0.56 -75.94 44.39
CA SER A 51 -0.73 -75.23 44.45
C SER A 51 -0.60 -73.81 45.07
N ALA A 52 0.25 -73.65 46.10
CA ALA A 52 0.46 -72.39 46.75
C ALA A 52 1.26 -71.41 45.88
N ILE A 53 2.28 -71.93 45.21
CA ILE A 53 3.12 -71.12 44.30
C ILE A 53 2.31 -70.71 43.07
N LYS A 54 1.53 -71.58 42.47
CA LYS A 54 0.65 -71.25 41.34
C LYS A 54 -0.43 -70.21 41.71
N PHE A 55 -0.97 -70.30 42.96
CA PHE A 55 -1.93 -69.33 43.44
C PHE A 55 -1.30 -67.94 43.67
N ASP A 56 -0.11 -67.83 44.20
CA ASP A 56 0.62 -66.60 44.38
C ASP A 56 0.99 -65.93 43.06
N PHE A 57 1.38 -66.68 42.04
CA PHE A 57 1.69 -66.18 40.70
C PHE A 57 0.42 -65.59 40.00
N ALA A 58 -0.69 -66.31 40.09
CA ALA A 58 -1.96 -65.85 39.48
C ALA A 58 -2.45 -64.58 40.16
N HIS A 59 -2.28 -64.45 41.48
CA HIS A 59 -2.63 -63.25 42.22
C HIS A 59 -1.71 -62.06 41.90
N ALA A 60 -0.39 -62.33 41.78
CA ALA A 60 0.59 -61.31 41.36
C ALA A 60 0.33 -60.78 39.95
N GLN A 61 -0.02 -61.67 39.00
CA GLN A 61 -0.39 -61.31 37.62
C GLN A 61 -1.66 -60.45 37.60
N GLN A 62 -2.69 -60.76 38.37
CA GLN A 62 -3.91 -59.94 38.44
C GLN A 62 -3.61 -58.51 38.98
N ILE A 63 -2.81 -58.42 40.06
CA ILE A 63 -2.39 -57.15 40.62
C ILE A 63 -1.57 -56.31 39.59
N PHE A 64 -0.68 -56.96 38.88
CA PHE A 64 0.12 -56.30 37.83
C PHE A 64 -0.76 -55.78 36.70
N GLN A 65 -1.69 -56.57 36.19
CA GLN A 65 -2.65 -56.16 35.14
C GLN A 65 -3.50 -54.97 35.61
N LEU A 66 -4.04 -55.03 36.85
CA LEU A 66 -4.85 -53.98 37.41
C LEU A 66 -4.05 -52.64 37.59
N LYS A 67 -2.83 -52.74 38.10
CA LYS A 67 -1.94 -51.56 38.22
C LYS A 67 -1.60 -50.98 36.85
N SER A 68 -1.27 -51.80 35.86
CA SER A 68 -0.99 -51.40 34.48
C SER A 68 -2.17 -50.69 33.85
N PHE A 69 -3.40 -51.20 34.08
CA PHE A 69 -4.62 -50.56 33.61
C PHE A 69 -4.81 -49.13 34.20
N TYR A 70 -4.63 -48.97 35.53
CA TYR A 70 -4.73 -47.66 36.15
C TYR A 70 -3.65 -46.68 35.70
N ILE A 71 -2.43 -47.16 35.50
CA ILE A 71 -1.34 -46.35 34.91
C ILE A 71 -1.70 -45.88 33.49
N MET A 72 -2.19 -46.80 32.64
CA MET A 72 -2.66 -46.48 31.31
C MET A 72 -3.74 -45.41 31.30
N LEU A 73 -4.75 -45.55 32.19
CA LEU A 73 -5.85 -44.59 32.30
C LEU A 73 -5.34 -43.20 32.75
N PHE A 74 -4.44 -43.21 33.76
CA PHE A 74 -3.88 -41.98 34.29
C PHE A 74 -3.04 -41.24 33.22
N VAL A 75 -2.14 -41.92 32.53
CA VAL A 75 -1.29 -41.34 31.49
C VAL A 75 -2.12 -40.77 30.32
N SER A 76 -3.18 -41.53 29.88
CA SER A 76 -4.06 -41.05 28.84
C SER A 76 -4.85 -39.82 29.22
N MET A 77 -5.38 -39.77 30.44
CA MET A 77 -6.11 -38.62 30.98
C MET A 77 -5.20 -37.40 31.17
N ALA A 78 -4.04 -37.61 31.79
CA ALA A 78 -3.07 -36.53 32.04
C ALA A 78 -2.53 -35.95 30.71
N GLY A 79 -2.22 -36.81 29.74
CA GLY A 79 -1.75 -36.38 28.42
C GLY A 79 -2.79 -35.56 27.64
N THR A 80 -4.05 -36.00 27.68
CA THR A 80 -5.18 -35.30 27.03
C THR A 80 -5.40 -33.92 27.70
N PHE A 81 -5.36 -33.86 29.01
CA PHE A 81 -5.50 -32.62 29.79
C PHE A 81 -4.33 -31.64 29.50
N PHE A 82 -3.11 -32.15 29.46
CA PHE A 82 -1.94 -31.35 29.12
C PHE A 82 -2.05 -30.76 27.73
N MET A 83 -2.46 -31.57 26.75
CA MET A 83 -2.64 -31.12 25.37
C MET A 83 -3.76 -30.07 25.24
N TRP A 84 -4.81 -30.17 26.05
CA TRP A 84 -5.85 -29.14 26.14
C TRP A 84 -5.31 -27.79 26.63
N LEU A 85 -4.40 -27.79 27.61
CA LEU A 85 -3.76 -26.58 28.12
C LEU A 85 -2.83 -25.94 27.07
N VAL A 86 -1.97 -26.76 26.44
CA VAL A 86 -1.00 -26.31 25.42
C VAL A 86 -1.72 -25.74 24.21
N SER A 87 -2.71 -26.46 23.67
CA SER A 87 -3.52 -26.02 22.54
C SER A 87 -4.23 -24.69 22.81
N GLY A 88 -4.68 -24.47 24.07
CA GLY A 88 -5.28 -23.22 24.47
C GLY A 88 -4.33 -22.02 24.41
N ARG A 89 -3.08 -22.24 24.78
CA ARG A 89 -2.04 -21.20 24.79
C ARG A 89 -1.55 -20.91 23.38
N VAL A 90 -1.26 -21.92 22.60
CA VAL A 90 -0.74 -21.79 21.22
C VAL A 90 -1.76 -21.17 20.25
N LEU A 91 -3.06 -21.52 20.40
CA LEU A 91 -4.11 -21.00 19.51
C LEU A 91 -4.72 -19.65 19.95
N SER A 92 -4.39 -19.16 21.17
CA SER A 92 -4.93 -17.89 21.67
C SER A 92 -4.58 -16.68 20.79
N PRO A 93 -3.33 -16.48 20.32
CA PRO A 93 -2.98 -15.38 19.44
C PRO A 93 -3.75 -15.39 18.10
N LEU A 94 -3.90 -16.57 17.49
CA LEU A 94 -4.66 -16.72 16.24
C LEU A 94 -6.15 -16.40 16.43
N LYS A 95 -6.73 -16.75 17.57
CA LYS A 95 -8.11 -16.39 17.89
C LYS A 95 -8.29 -14.89 18.07
N LYS A 96 -7.33 -14.22 18.72
CA LYS A 96 -7.32 -12.75 18.87
C LYS A 96 -7.19 -12.07 17.50
N LEU A 97 -6.28 -12.54 16.65
CA LEU A 97 -6.12 -12.04 15.29
C LEU A 97 -7.40 -12.18 14.47
N SER A 98 -8.02 -13.38 14.50
CA SER A 98 -9.29 -13.64 13.81
C SER A 98 -10.45 -12.75 14.31
N SER A 99 -10.51 -12.48 15.61
CA SER A 99 -11.53 -11.59 16.18
C SER A 99 -11.28 -10.12 15.81
N ALA A 100 -10.01 -9.68 15.79
CA ALA A 100 -9.62 -8.36 15.34
C ALA A 100 -9.99 -8.15 13.87
N MET A 101 -9.74 -9.17 13.00
CA MET A 101 -10.14 -9.13 11.59
C MET A 101 -11.65 -9.00 11.39
N LYS A 102 -12.46 -9.70 12.18
CA LYS A 102 -13.93 -9.65 12.08
C LYS A 102 -14.52 -8.30 12.49
N ASN A 103 -13.88 -7.62 13.45
CA ASN A 103 -14.36 -6.36 14.01
C ASN A 103 -13.60 -5.16 13.44
N LEU A 104 -12.88 -5.35 12.33
CA LEU A 104 -12.05 -4.34 11.72
C LEU A 104 -12.94 -3.28 11.07
N ASP A 105 -13.04 -2.13 11.71
CA ASP A 105 -13.62 -0.92 11.13
C ASP A 105 -12.47 -0.04 10.64
N ILE A 106 -12.27 -0.01 9.32
CA ILE A 106 -11.18 0.76 8.68
C ILE A 106 -11.31 2.26 9.02
N GLN A 107 -12.52 2.72 9.35
CA GLN A 107 -12.78 4.13 9.64
C GLN A 107 -12.46 4.52 11.09
N LYS A 108 -12.40 3.57 12.02
CA LYS A 108 -12.06 3.83 13.43
C LYS A 108 -10.57 3.65 13.67
N ASN A 109 -9.91 4.76 13.85
CA ASN A 109 -8.44 4.87 13.96
C ASN A 109 -7.83 4.26 15.23
N ASP A 110 -8.65 3.74 16.18
CA ASP A 110 -8.23 3.51 17.56
C ASP A 110 -7.98 2.04 17.96
N GLN A 111 -8.05 1.09 17.03
CA GLN A 111 -7.70 -0.29 17.38
C GLN A 111 -6.26 -0.60 16.95
N GLU A 112 -5.30 -0.19 17.77
CA GLU A 112 -3.98 -0.82 17.79
C GLU A 112 -4.16 -2.31 18.08
N ILE A 113 -3.94 -3.14 17.06
CA ILE A 113 -3.85 -4.58 17.29
C ILE A 113 -2.59 -4.79 18.11
N GLN A 114 -2.77 -5.08 19.41
CA GLN A 114 -1.66 -5.43 20.28
C GLN A 114 -0.97 -6.67 19.70
N LEU A 115 0.18 -6.45 19.11
CA LEU A 115 1.05 -7.52 18.63
C LEU A 115 1.54 -8.30 19.85
N VAL A 116 1.24 -9.58 19.90
CA VAL A 116 1.87 -10.49 20.87
C VAL A 116 3.27 -10.77 20.32
N ASN A 117 4.29 -10.37 21.06
CA ASN A 117 5.69 -10.55 20.67
C ASN A 117 6.05 -12.06 20.75
N THR A 118 5.68 -12.81 19.75
CA THR A 118 6.09 -14.20 19.54
C THR A 118 7.14 -14.22 18.44
N GLN A 119 8.24 -14.93 18.67
CA GLN A 119 9.35 -15.13 17.69
C GLN A 119 9.13 -16.43 16.92
N ASP A 120 7.92 -16.68 16.45
CA ASP A 120 7.49 -17.88 15.73
C ASP A 120 6.70 -17.49 14.46
N GLU A 121 6.24 -18.47 13.71
CA GLU A 121 5.44 -18.30 12.49
C GLU A 121 4.15 -17.48 12.73
N VAL A 122 3.66 -17.51 13.98
CA VAL A 122 2.49 -16.70 14.38
C VAL A 122 2.87 -15.22 14.48
N GLY A 123 4.07 -14.91 14.95
CA GLY A 123 4.62 -13.57 14.97
C GLY A 123 4.80 -13.01 13.57
N ASP A 124 5.36 -13.80 12.65
CA ASP A 124 5.53 -13.42 11.24
C ASP A 124 4.19 -13.13 10.56
N LEU A 125 3.18 -14.00 10.81
CA LEU A 125 1.82 -13.79 10.30
C LEU A 125 1.20 -12.49 10.84
N GLN A 126 1.38 -12.19 12.13
CA GLN A 126 0.88 -10.97 12.75
C GLN A 126 1.54 -9.72 12.14
N TYR A 127 2.85 -9.78 11.91
CA TYR A 127 3.59 -8.68 11.28
C TYR A 127 3.14 -8.43 9.84
N ALA A 128 3.03 -9.48 9.04
CA ALA A 128 2.54 -9.39 7.65
C ALA A 128 1.13 -8.81 7.59
N PHE A 129 0.24 -9.27 8.48
CA PHE A 129 -1.13 -8.75 8.57
C PHE A 129 -1.17 -7.28 9.00
N HIS A 130 -0.37 -6.88 9.99
CA HIS A 130 -0.27 -5.49 10.42
C HIS A 130 0.23 -4.57 9.30
N SER A 131 1.26 -5.01 8.56
CA SER A 131 1.79 -4.29 7.40
C SER A 131 0.72 -4.13 6.31
N MET A 132 -0.03 -5.20 6.00
CA MET A 132 -1.13 -5.14 5.05
C MET A 132 -2.22 -4.15 5.48
N LEU A 133 -2.61 -4.17 6.76
CA LEU A 133 -3.60 -3.22 7.29
C LEU A 133 -3.12 -1.78 7.23
N LYS A 134 -1.86 -1.54 7.55
CA LYS A 134 -1.26 -0.21 7.42
C LYS A 134 -1.36 0.29 5.98
N ASN A 135 -0.98 -0.53 5.01
CA ASN A 135 -1.05 -0.18 3.59
C ASN A 135 -2.50 0.10 3.14
N ILE A 136 -3.47 -0.72 3.59
CA ILE A 136 -4.90 -0.50 3.27
C ILE A 136 -5.40 0.82 3.88
N ARG A 137 -5.04 1.13 5.13
CA ARG A 137 -5.42 2.39 5.78
C ARG A 137 -4.82 3.59 5.05
N GLU A 138 -3.53 3.54 4.75
CA GLU A 138 -2.87 4.62 4.00
C GLU A 138 -3.51 4.85 2.63
N SER A 139 -3.85 3.77 1.91
CA SER A 139 -4.57 3.84 0.63
C SER A 139 -5.97 4.41 0.79
N TYR A 140 -6.71 3.97 1.83
CA TYR A 140 -8.05 4.49 2.13
C TYR A 140 -8.02 5.98 2.48
N ASP A 141 -7.06 6.42 3.30
CA ASP A 141 -6.93 7.84 3.68
C ASP A 141 -6.51 8.71 2.49
N LYS A 142 -5.67 8.20 1.59
CA LYS A 142 -5.35 8.86 0.31
C LYS A 142 -6.60 8.98 -0.56
N GLN A 143 -7.36 7.90 -0.73
CA GLN A 143 -8.62 7.90 -1.50
C GLN A 143 -9.66 8.86 -0.92
N LYS A 144 -9.81 8.89 0.41
CA LYS A 144 -10.73 9.81 1.10
C LYS A 144 -10.34 11.26 0.88
N ARG A 145 -9.05 11.60 1.06
CA ARG A 145 -8.53 12.95 0.80
C ARG A 145 -8.73 13.34 -0.66
N PHE A 146 -8.44 12.43 -1.59
CA PHE A 146 -8.68 12.65 -3.02
C PHE A 146 -10.14 13.02 -3.31
N SER A 147 -11.09 12.22 -2.82
CA SER A 147 -12.53 12.48 -3.03
C SER A 147 -12.99 13.80 -2.41
N GLN A 148 -12.52 14.12 -1.20
CA GLN A 148 -12.85 15.38 -0.53
C GLN A 148 -12.30 16.59 -1.28
N ASN A 149 -11.06 16.51 -1.76
CA ASN A 149 -10.43 17.61 -2.50
C ASN A 149 -11.08 17.78 -3.88
N ALA A 150 -11.40 16.70 -4.60
CA ALA A 150 -12.11 16.74 -5.87
C ALA A 150 -13.49 17.44 -5.73
N ALA A 151 -14.24 17.04 -4.70
CA ALA A 151 -15.52 17.70 -4.40
C ALA A 151 -15.35 19.19 -4.08
N HIS A 152 -14.29 19.57 -3.35
CA HIS A 152 -14.02 20.96 -3.02
C HIS A 152 -13.63 21.78 -4.25
N GLU A 153 -12.78 21.24 -5.12
CA GLU A 153 -12.34 21.93 -6.36
C GLU A 153 -13.48 22.09 -7.38
N LEU A 154 -14.42 21.15 -7.41
CA LEU A 154 -15.64 21.27 -8.23
C LEU A 154 -16.66 22.23 -7.61
N LYS A 155 -16.75 22.31 -6.29
CA LYS A 155 -17.69 23.21 -5.60
C LYS A 155 -17.33 24.70 -5.78
N THR A 156 -16.04 25.02 -5.86
CA THR A 156 -15.54 26.39 -5.99
C THR A 156 -16.04 27.10 -7.26
N PRO A 157 -15.91 26.53 -8.49
CA PRO A 157 -16.43 27.16 -9.69
C PRO A 157 -17.95 27.29 -9.69
N VAL A 158 -18.67 26.30 -9.13
CA VAL A 158 -20.13 26.35 -8.98
C VAL A 158 -20.54 27.51 -8.05
N ALA A 159 -19.84 27.69 -6.94
CA ALA A 159 -20.09 28.80 -6.03
C ALA A 159 -19.81 30.16 -6.69
N ALA A 160 -18.74 30.26 -7.50
CA ALA A 160 -18.44 31.48 -8.25
C ALA A 160 -19.55 31.83 -9.25
N ILE A 161 -20.05 30.84 -10.01
CA ILE A 161 -21.20 31.07 -10.92
C ILE A 161 -22.42 31.56 -10.13
N LYS A 162 -22.74 30.87 -9.02
CA LYS A 162 -23.90 31.23 -8.19
C LYS A 162 -23.79 32.63 -7.64
N THR A 163 -22.64 33.03 -7.10
CA THR A 163 -22.46 34.40 -6.56
C THR A 163 -22.59 35.46 -7.65
N ASN A 164 -22.03 35.25 -8.84
CA ASN A 164 -22.16 36.21 -9.94
C ASN A 164 -23.61 36.26 -10.46
N LEU A 165 -24.33 35.14 -10.44
CA LEU A 165 -25.77 35.15 -10.76
C LEU A 165 -26.61 35.95 -9.74
N GLU A 166 -26.26 35.79 -8.44
CA GLU A 166 -26.90 36.56 -7.37
C GLU A 166 -26.63 38.07 -7.50
N VAL A 167 -25.39 38.45 -7.84
CA VAL A 167 -25.01 39.86 -8.09
C VAL A 167 -25.80 40.41 -9.26
N LEU A 168 -25.85 39.72 -10.40
CA LEU A 168 -26.63 40.12 -11.56
C LEU A 168 -28.12 40.26 -11.24
N GLY A 169 -28.66 39.40 -10.37
CA GLY A 169 -30.05 39.44 -9.94
C GLY A 169 -30.40 40.55 -8.94
N LEU A 170 -29.39 41.21 -8.35
CA LEU A 170 -29.57 42.38 -7.45
C LEU A 170 -29.62 43.70 -8.22
N GLU A 171 -29.23 43.74 -9.48
CA GLU A 171 -29.29 44.93 -10.31
C GLU A 171 -30.73 45.17 -10.76
N GLU A 172 -31.26 46.37 -10.56
CA GLU A 172 -32.64 46.72 -10.92
C GLU A 172 -32.86 46.73 -12.43
N GLU A 173 -31.85 47.11 -13.23
CA GLU A 173 -31.88 47.13 -14.70
C GLU A 173 -30.52 46.66 -15.28
N PRO A 174 -30.22 45.36 -15.33
CA PRO A 174 -28.97 44.86 -15.93
C PRO A 174 -28.90 45.22 -17.41
N ASN A 175 -27.77 45.77 -17.83
CA ASN A 175 -27.56 46.10 -19.22
C ASN A 175 -26.96 44.92 -20.02
N LEU A 176 -26.84 45.04 -21.33
CA LEU A 176 -26.31 43.97 -22.20
C LEU A 176 -24.85 43.59 -21.86
N GLU A 177 -24.06 44.56 -21.36
CA GLU A 177 -22.66 44.31 -21.00
C GLU A 177 -22.57 43.46 -19.73
N ASP A 178 -23.42 43.68 -18.73
CA ASP A 178 -23.49 42.87 -17.50
C ASP A 178 -23.81 41.40 -17.82
N TYR A 179 -24.78 41.18 -18.74
CA TYR A 179 -25.06 39.80 -19.23
C TYR A 179 -23.88 39.17 -19.98
N LYS A 180 -23.15 39.91 -20.81
CA LYS A 180 -21.98 39.41 -21.52
C LYS A 180 -20.85 39.06 -20.54
N GLU A 181 -20.63 39.91 -19.54
CA GLU A 181 -19.63 39.63 -18.49
C GLU A 181 -19.99 38.37 -17.71
N PHE A 182 -21.27 38.24 -17.30
CA PHE A 182 -21.76 37.04 -16.63
C PHE A 182 -21.54 35.76 -17.48
N VAL A 183 -21.92 35.80 -18.75
CA VAL A 183 -21.73 34.67 -19.69
C VAL A 183 -20.24 34.30 -19.80
N ALA A 184 -19.36 35.30 -19.92
CA ALA A 184 -17.91 35.07 -19.97
C ALA A 184 -17.35 34.46 -18.67
N ILE A 185 -17.93 34.81 -17.53
CA ILE A 185 -17.57 34.19 -16.24
C ILE A 185 -18.04 32.72 -16.21
N VAL A 186 -19.29 32.46 -16.61
CA VAL A 186 -19.84 31.10 -16.64
C VAL A 186 -19.01 30.21 -17.55
N ASP A 187 -18.69 30.67 -18.75
CA ASP A 187 -17.91 29.93 -19.73
C ASP A 187 -16.54 29.53 -19.16
N ARG A 188 -15.81 30.49 -18.58
CA ARG A 188 -14.53 30.21 -17.90
C ARG A 188 -14.65 29.19 -16.76
N GLN A 189 -15.73 29.22 -15.98
CA GLN A 189 -15.92 28.27 -14.89
C GLN A 189 -16.26 26.85 -15.41
N VAL A 190 -17.06 26.77 -16.49
CA VAL A 190 -17.39 25.49 -17.15
C VAL A 190 -16.14 24.86 -17.78
N GLU A 191 -15.32 25.64 -18.48
CA GLU A 191 -14.05 25.16 -19.02
C GLU A 191 -13.12 24.65 -17.90
N ARG A 192 -13.03 25.38 -16.79
CA ARG A 192 -12.26 24.94 -15.62
C ARG A 192 -12.78 23.63 -15.04
N MET A 193 -14.10 23.45 -14.90
CA MET A 193 -14.69 22.19 -14.43
C MET A 193 -14.39 21.04 -15.38
N ASN A 194 -14.50 21.26 -16.70
CA ASN A 194 -14.17 20.26 -17.70
C ASN A 194 -12.72 19.81 -17.60
N LEU A 195 -11.77 20.71 -17.42
CA LEU A 195 -10.36 20.38 -17.20
C LEU A 195 -10.17 19.54 -15.94
N ILE A 196 -10.79 19.91 -14.81
CA ILE A 196 -10.71 19.13 -13.57
C ILE A 196 -11.27 17.72 -13.77
N VAL A 197 -12.41 17.58 -14.46
CA VAL A 197 -13.00 16.26 -14.74
C VAL A 197 -12.11 15.40 -15.62
N GLN A 198 -11.49 15.97 -16.65
CA GLN A 198 -10.51 15.27 -17.50
C GLN A 198 -9.27 14.84 -16.68
N GLU A 199 -8.74 15.72 -15.85
CA GLU A 199 -7.63 15.44 -14.96
C GLU A 199 -7.95 14.30 -13.97
N LEU A 200 -9.15 14.31 -13.38
CA LEU A 200 -9.63 13.24 -12.49
C LEU A 200 -9.80 11.90 -13.21
N ARG A 201 -10.28 11.95 -14.46
CA ARG A 201 -10.42 10.75 -15.29
C ARG A 201 -9.07 10.09 -15.54
N LEU A 202 -8.05 10.84 -15.90
CA LEU A 202 -6.70 10.32 -16.12
C LEU A 202 -6.10 9.64 -14.88
N LEU A 203 -6.39 10.14 -13.67
CA LEU A 203 -5.96 9.53 -12.41
C LEU A 203 -6.75 8.28 -12.00
N SER A 204 -7.88 8.00 -12.66
CA SER A 204 -8.77 6.89 -12.29
C SER A 204 -8.86 5.78 -13.32
N SER A 205 -8.41 5.98 -14.54
CA SER A 205 -8.53 5.04 -15.67
C SER A 205 -7.17 4.44 -16.02
N GLY A 206 -7.02 3.14 -15.81
CA GLY A 206 -5.98 2.36 -16.49
C GLY A 206 -6.37 2.20 -17.96
N GLU A 207 -6.28 3.26 -18.74
CA GLU A 207 -6.57 3.21 -20.20
C GLU A 207 -5.48 2.40 -20.91
N THR A 208 -5.85 1.64 -21.93
CA THR A 208 -4.87 0.91 -22.75
C THR A 208 -4.04 1.91 -23.54
N LEU A 209 -2.74 1.97 -23.26
CA LEU A 209 -1.81 2.88 -23.92
C LEU A 209 -1.74 2.61 -25.43
N GLN A 210 -1.81 3.65 -26.22
CA GLN A 210 -1.57 3.60 -27.67
C GLN A 210 -0.09 3.94 -27.93
N LEU A 211 0.77 2.93 -27.83
CA LEU A 211 2.21 3.10 -27.99
C LEU A 211 2.59 3.32 -29.44
N ASP A 212 3.30 4.40 -29.73
CA ASP A 212 3.84 4.77 -31.02
C ASP A 212 5.24 5.38 -30.85
N GLU A 213 5.98 5.60 -31.95
CA GLU A 213 7.26 6.29 -31.89
C GLU A 213 7.10 7.71 -31.35
N PHE A 214 7.73 7.99 -30.23
CA PHE A 214 7.69 9.26 -29.55
C PHE A 214 9.07 9.94 -29.53
N PHE A 215 9.13 11.13 -30.09
CA PHE A 215 10.34 11.96 -30.16
C PHE A 215 10.24 13.15 -29.18
N PRO A 216 10.84 13.08 -28.00
CA PRO A 216 10.69 14.12 -26.96
C PRO A 216 11.06 15.51 -27.45
N TYR A 217 12.07 15.65 -28.32
CA TYR A 217 12.53 16.96 -28.81
C TYR A 217 11.45 17.67 -29.65
N LYS A 218 10.68 16.92 -30.50
CA LYS A 218 9.59 17.49 -31.29
C LYS A 218 8.49 18.04 -30.43
N VAL A 219 8.12 17.26 -29.40
CA VAL A 219 7.04 17.62 -28.48
C VAL A 219 7.44 18.81 -27.61
N VAL A 220 8.67 18.87 -27.12
CA VAL A 220 9.18 20.06 -26.39
C VAL A 220 9.11 21.30 -27.25
N ALA A 221 9.53 21.25 -28.53
CA ALA A 221 9.48 22.38 -29.44
C ALA A 221 8.03 22.85 -29.70
N GLU A 222 7.10 21.91 -29.87
CA GLU A 222 5.66 22.18 -30.03
C GLU A 222 5.10 22.88 -28.79
N ILE A 223 5.33 22.33 -27.60
CA ILE A 223 4.87 22.91 -26.32
C ILE A 223 5.41 24.32 -26.11
N LEU A 224 6.68 24.55 -26.40
CA LEU A 224 7.26 25.90 -26.23
C LEU A 224 6.64 26.92 -27.19
N SER A 225 6.26 26.49 -28.40
CA SER A 225 5.53 27.38 -29.32
C SER A 225 4.14 27.76 -28.79
N GLU A 226 3.47 26.85 -28.11
CA GLU A 226 2.17 27.11 -27.46
C GLU A 226 2.29 28.10 -26.29
N PHE A 227 3.42 28.10 -25.59
CA PHE A 227 3.69 29.02 -24.45
C PHE A 227 4.47 30.29 -24.80
N ASP A 228 4.74 30.59 -26.08
CA ASP A 228 5.58 31.70 -26.52
C ASP A 228 5.09 33.07 -25.99
N GLN A 229 3.78 33.33 -26.00
CA GLN A 229 3.21 34.56 -25.44
C GLN A 229 3.54 34.70 -23.94
N ARG A 230 3.38 33.63 -23.17
CA ARG A 230 3.66 33.63 -21.72
C ARG A 230 5.12 33.80 -21.40
N ILE A 231 6.00 33.21 -22.22
CA ILE A 231 7.45 33.37 -22.11
C ILE A 231 7.83 34.84 -22.32
N ARG A 232 7.25 35.51 -23.33
CA ARG A 232 7.47 36.94 -23.59
C ARG A 232 6.90 37.83 -22.51
N GLU A 233 5.68 37.59 -22.04
CA GLU A 233 5.06 38.38 -20.96
C GLU A 233 5.88 38.37 -19.68
N LYS A 234 6.47 37.21 -19.32
CA LYS A 234 7.36 37.07 -18.17
C LYS A 234 8.83 37.40 -18.47
N LYS A 235 9.17 37.74 -19.72
CA LYS A 235 10.56 38.01 -20.18
C LYS A 235 11.51 36.85 -19.88
N LEU A 236 11.02 35.60 -19.86
CA LEU A 236 11.84 34.45 -19.52
C LEU A 236 12.85 34.14 -20.62
N GLN A 237 14.05 33.70 -20.21
CA GLN A 237 15.06 33.17 -21.11
C GLN A 237 14.93 31.65 -21.15
N VAL A 238 14.56 31.09 -22.30
CA VAL A 238 14.47 29.62 -22.47
C VAL A 238 15.70 29.14 -23.19
N ARG A 239 16.47 28.25 -22.55
CA ARG A 239 17.63 27.58 -23.15
C ARG A 239 17.28 26.12 -23.35
N ILE A 240 17.48 25.65 -24.59
CA ILE A 240 17.20 24.29 -25.00
C ILE A 240 18.49 23.63 -25.43
N TYR A 241 18.74 22.41 -24.94
CA TYR A 241 19.86 21.59 -25.39
C TYR A 241 19.42 20.15 -25.60
N PHE A 242 19.57 19.67 -26.83
CA PHE A 242 19.31 18.28 -27.18
C PHE A 242 20.61 17.62 -27.65
N GLU A 243 21.08 16.62 -26.88
CA GLU A 243 22.31 15.88 -27.24
C GLU A 243 22.07 15.00 -28.48
N ASN A 244 20.88 14.39 -28.59
CA ASN A 244 20.46 13.58 -29.73
C ASN A 244 19.01 13.88 -30.09
N GLN A 245 18.79 14.42 -31.27
CA GLN A 245 17.44 14.72 -31.81
C GLN A 245 16.73 13.48 -32.33
N ASP A 246 17.48 12.41 -32.65
CA ASP A 246 16.91 11.14 -33.12
C ASP A 246 16.50 10.21 -31.96
N PHE A 247 16.67 10.64 -30.73
CA PHE A 247 16.22 9.87 -29.58
C PHE A 247 14.72 9.65 -29.61
N CYS A 248 14.33 8.38 -29.59
CA CYS A 248 12.96 7.92 -29.72
C CYS A 248 12.66 6.84 -28.69
N VAL A 249 11.45 6.84 -28.16
CA VAL A 249 10.90 5.81 -27.28
C VAL A 249 9.51 5.43 -27.71
N LEU A 250 9.02 4.26 -27.34
CA LEU A 250 7.62 3.87 -27.53
C LEU A 250 6.78 4.45 -26.41
N ALA A 251 5.82 5.30 -26.76
CA ALA A 251 4.95 5.94 -25.79
C ALA A 251 3.64 6.44 -26.43
N ASP A 252 2.62 6.67 -25.61
CA ASP A 252 1.43 7.36 -26.05
C ASP A 252 1.71 8.86 -26.22
N LYS A 253 1.62 9.33 -27.45
CA LYS A 253 1.99 10.72 -27.79
C LYS A 253 1.14 11.76 -27.09
N VAL A 254 -0.15 11.50 -26.90
CA VAL A 254 -1.09 12.45 -26.30
C VAL A 254 -0.79 12.58 -24.81
N LEU A 255 -0.68 11.45 -24.13
CA LEU A 255 -0.40 11.41 -22.71
C LEU A 255 1.00 11.96 -22.38
N MET A 256 2.01 11.56 -23.13
CA MET A 256 3.37 12.07 -22.94
C MET A 256 3.51 13.56 -23.23
N LYS A 257 2.81 14.08 -24.26
CA LYS A 257 2.74 15.52 -24.50
C LYS A 257 2.13 16.23 -23.30
N GLN A 258 1.05 15.71 -22.73
CA GLN A 258 0.42 16.27 -21.54
C GLN A 258 1.36 16.27 -20.33
N ALA A 259 2.05 15.16 -20.08
CA ALA A 259 3.01 15.07 -18.97
C ALA A 259 4.15 16.08 -19.09
N ILE A 260 4.76 16.18 -20.26
CA ILE A 260 5.85 17.14 -20.51
C ILE A 260 5.33 18.59 -20.47
N SER A 261 4.15 18.84 -21.01
CA SER A 261 3.50 20.17 -20.97
C SER A 261 3.27 20.63 -19.53
N ASN A 262 2.80 19.74 -18.65
CA ASN A 262 2.62 20.05 -17.23
C ASN A 262 3.92 20.45 -16.54
N VAL A 263 5.02 19.72 -16.84
CA VAL A 263 6.33 20.04 -16.25
C VAL A 263 6.85 21.39 -16.77
N ILE A 264 6.80 21.62 -18.08
CA ILE A 264 7.23 22.90 -18.68
C ILE A 264 6.35 24.05 -18.18
N HIS A 265 5.03 23.86 -18.15
CA HIS A 265 4.10 24.86 -17.62
C HIS A 265 4.43 25.23 -16.17
N ASN A 266 4.75 24.24 -15.31
CA ASN A 266 5.18 24.49 -13.93
C ASN A 266 6.49 25.29 -13.89
N ALA A 267 7.48 24.93 -14.70
CA ALA A 267 8.74 25.66 -14.77
C ALA A 267 8.53 27.13 -15.18
N LEU A 268 7.75 27.39 -16.24
CA LEU A 268 7.42 28.75 -16.67
C LEU A 268 6.61 29.52 -15.63
N ARG A 269 5.73 28.84 -14.92
CA ARG A 269 4.84 29.44 -13.92
C ARG A 269 5.58 29.88 -12.66
N TYR A 270 6.48 29.03 -12.16
CA TYR A 270 7.19 29.27 -10.89
C TYR A 270 8.56 29.94 -11.06
N SER A 271 9.00 30.19 -12.30
CA SER A 271 10.16 31.06 -12.56
C SER A 271 9.86 32.50 -12.16
N ASN A 272 10.87 33.21 -11.66
CA ASN A 272 10.81 34.67 -11.49
C ASN A 272 10.88 35.35 -12.87
N GLU A 273 10.37 36.59 -12.96
CA GLU A 273 10.43 37.38 -14.21
C GLU A 273 11.90 37.61 -14.63
N GLY A 274 12.16 37.44 -15.92
CA GLY A 274 13.51 37.60 -16.50
C GLY A 274 14.48 36.44 -16.26
N GLU A 275 14.10 35.43 -15.50
CA GLU A 275 14.97 34.28 -15.18
C GLU A 275 15.06 33.26 -16.30
N LEU A 276 16.05 32.37 -16.17
CA LEU A 276 16.33 31.30 -17.11
C LEU A 276 15.47 30.05 -16.84
N VAL A 277 14.98 29.42 -17.89
CA VAL A 277 14.42 28.06 -17.88
C VAL A 277 15.29 27.20 -18.79
N GLU A 278 15.83 26.11 -18.29
CA GLU A 278 16.70 25.20 -19.04
C GLU A 278 15.97 23.90 -19.31
N ILE A 279 15.95 23.48 -20.58
CA ILE A 279 15.37 22.21 -20.99
C ILE A 279 16.47 21.42 -21.67
N VAL A 280 16.83 20.28 -21.07
CA VAL A 280 17.97 19.47 -21.52
C VAL A 280 17.50 18.03 -21.76
N LEU A 281 17.66 17.54 -22.99
CA LEU A 281 17.52 16.13 -23.33
C LEU A 281 18.92 15.56 -23.52
N LYS A 282 19.34 14.71 -22.58
CA LYS A 282 20.64 14.07 -22.61
C LYS A 282 20.50 12.58 -22.39
N LYS A 283 21.00 11.77 -23.33
CA LYS A 283 20.78 10.32 -23.36
C LYS A 283 19.27 10.04 -23.31
N ASP A 284 18.80 9.37 -22.27
CA ASP A 284 17.43 8.95 -21.98
C ASP A 284 16.74 9.82 -20.91
N LYS A 285 17.27 11.04 -20.62
CA LYS A 285 16.75 11.90 -19.57
C LYS A 285 16.35 13.27 -20.12
N LEU A 286 15.12 13.67 -19.88
CA LEU A 286 14.62 15.02 -20.11
C LEU A 286 14.58 15.76 -18.79
N SER A 287 15.42 16.77 -18.65
CA SER A 287 15.46 17.67 -17.50
C SER A 287 14.82 19.01 -17.85
N VAL A 288 13.96 19.50 -16.98
CA VAL A 288 13.38 20.85 -17.04
C VAL A 288 13.71 21.56 -15.74
N LYS A 289 14.57 22.57 -15.82
CA LYS A 289 15.08 23.32 -14.66
C LYS A 289 14.65 24.77 -14.75
N ASN A 290 14.16 25.31 -13.64
CA ASN A 290 13.76 26.69 -13.52
C ASN A 290 14.34 27.35 -12.26
N TYR A 291 14.49 28.66 -12.32
CA TYR A 291 14.99 29.49 -11.23
C TYR A 291 13.85 30.34 -10.66
N GLY A 292 13.53 30.12 -9.38
CA GLY A 292 12.39 30.77 -8.74
C GLY A 292 12.22 30.37 -7.29
N VAL A 293 11.18 29.65 -6.98
CA VAL A 293 10.85 29.22 -5.61
C VAL A 293 11.44 27.84 -5.34
N ALA A 294 12.11 27.68 -4.19
CA ALA A 294 12.55 26.36 -3.73
C ALA A 294 11.37 25.52 -3.23
N ILE A 295 11.54 24.21 -3.35
CA ILE A 295 10.67 23.21 -2.74
C ILE A 295 11.46 22.59 -1.59
N ALA A 296 10.88 22.57 -0.38
CA ALA A 296 11.51 21.93 0.77
C ALA A 296 11.70 20.42 0.52
N GLU A 297 12.77 19.83 1.05
CA GLU A 297 13.10 18.42 0.84
C GLU A 297 11.94 17.48 1.24
N GLU A 298 11.25 17.79 2.32
CA GLU A 298 10.08 17.06 2.81
C GLU A 298 8.86 17.11 1.87
N ASP A 299 8.83 18.04 0.93
CA ASP A 299 7.73 18.25 -0.01
C ASP A 299 8.03 17.69 -1.42
N LEU A 300 9.30 17.36 -1.74
CA LEU A 300 9.71 16.89 -3.06
C LEU A 300 8.96 15.62 -3.53
N GLU A 301 8.62 14.73 -2.62
CA GLU A 301 7.78 13.56 -2.93
C GLU A 301 6.30 13.91 -2.93
N LYS A 302 5.86 14.80 -2.04
CA LYS A 302 4.45 15.16 -1.87
C LYS A 302 3.89 16.00 -3.02
N ILE A 303 4.74 16.76 -3.74
CA ILE A 303 4.27 17.54 -4.90
C ILE A 303 3.66 16.71 -6.02
N PHE A 304 3.90 15.40 -6.01
CA PHE A 304 3.28 14.45 -6.93
C PHE A 304 1.99 13.81 -6.35
N GLU A 305 1.59 14.16 -5.12
CA GLU A 305 0.30 13.72 -4.60
C GLU A 305 -0.83 14.60 -5.19
N PRO A 306 -1.99 14.02 -5.54
CA PRO A 306 -3.11 14.78 -6.06
C PRO A 306 -3.56 15.89 -5.10
N PHE A 307 -3.79 17.10 -5.65
CA PHE A 307 -4.20 18.31 -4.93
C PHE A 307 -3.17 18.85 -3.91
N TYR A 308 -1.94 18.33 -3.93
CA TYR A 308 -0.89 18.86 -3.09
C TYR A 308 -0.34 20.18 -3.65
N CYS A 309 -0.21 21.18 -2.78
CA CYS A 309 0.40 22.46 -3.12
C CYS A 309 1.23 22.92 -1.94
N VAL A 310 2.51 23.26 -2.17
CA VAL A 310 3.41 23.80 -1.13
C VAL A 310 2.85 25.09 -0.54
N ASP A 311 2.32 25.97 -1.39
CA ASP A 311 1.63 27.22 -0.99
C ASP A 311 0.26 27.31 -1.64
N LYS A 312 -0.79 26.97 -0.87
CA LYS A 312 -2.18 27.00 -1.32
C LYS A 312 -2.67 28.40 -1.71
N SER A 313 -2.15 29.45 -1.07
CA SER A 313 -2.57 30.83 -1.34
C SER A 313 -2.06 31.32 -2.69
N ARG A 314 -0.81 31.02 -2.97
CA ARG A 314 -0.13 31.36 -4.23
C ARG A 314 -0.63 30.51 -5.39
N SER A 315 -0.88 29.23 -5.15
CA SER A 315 -1.41 28.29 -6.14
C SER A 315 -2.81 28.71 -6.62
N LYS A 316 -3.72 29.10 -5.71
CA LYS A 316 -5.06 29.59 -6.07
C LYS A 316 -5.03 30.88 -6.89
N LYS A 317 -4.18 31.83 -6.54
CA LYS A 317 -4.00 33.07 -7.34
C LYS A 317 -3.49 32.79 -8.76
N LEU A 318 -2.71 31.77 -8.92
CA LEU A 318 -2.14 31.37 -10.21
C LEU A 318 -3.00 30.32 -10.96
N GLY A 319 -4.13 29.85 -10.41
CA GLY A 319 -5.10 28.98 -11.08
C GLY A 319 -4.72 27.49 -11.16
N GLY A 320 -3.89 26.94 -10.24
CA GLY A 320 -3.49 25.54 -10.24
C GLY A 320 -4.45 24.66 -9.46
N SER A 321 -4.80 23.50 -10.02
CA SER A 321 -5.60 22.44 -9.38
C SER A 321 -4.80 21.60 -8.38
N GLY A 322 -3.46 21.55 -8.54
CA GLY A 322 -2.59 20.60 -7.83
C GLY A 322 -2.67 19.17 -8.38
N LEU A 323 -3.27 18.98 -9.55
CA LEU A 323 -3.39 17.68 -10.21
C LEU A 323 -2.29 17.44 -11.25
N GLY A 324 -1.76 18.47 -11.87
CA GLY A 324 -0.87 18.36 -13.03
C GLY A 324 0.37 17.49 -12.79
N LEU A 325 1.09 17.63 -11.65
CA LEU A 325 2.25 16.80 -11.34
C LEU A 325 1.87 15.37 -10.95
N ALA A 326 0.71 15.16 -10.31
CA ALA A 326 0.19 13.84 -10.01
C ALA A 326 -0.12 13.07 -11.30
N ILE A 327 -0.80 13.72 -12.24
CA ILE A 327 -1.08 13.17 -13.59
C ILE A 327 0.23 12.89 -14.33
N THR A 328 1.19 13.80 -14.24
CA THR A 328 2.50 13.60 -14.86
C THR A 328 3.17 12.33 -14.35
N ARG A 329 3.18 12.10 -13.02
CA ARG A 329 3.75 10.88 -12.43
C ARG A 329 3.01 9.64 -12.91
N GLU A 330 1.68 9.63 -12.87
CA GLU A 330 0.86 8.51 -13.32
C GLU A 330 1.15 8.15 -14.79
N ILE A 331 1.12 9.13 -15.69
CA ILE A 331 1.43 8.91 -17.11
C ILE A 331 2.83 8.33 -17.28
N ILE A 332 3.83 8.88 -16.61
CA ILE A 332 5.23 8.45 -16.72
C ILE A 332 5.40 7.03 -16.20
N GLU A 333 4.80 6.69 -15.04
CA GLU A 333 4.88 5.36 -14.43
C GLU A 333 4.11 4.31 -15.24
N GLU A 334 2.95 4.63 -15.83
CA GLU A 334 2.22 3.74 -16.75
C GLU A 334 3.02 3.37 -18.00
N HIS A 335 3.91 4.24 -18.46
CA HIS A 335 4.83 3.96 -19.57
C HIS A 335 6.09 3.18 -19.13
N GLY A 336 6.22 2.83 -17.85
CA GLY A 336 7.41 2.19 -17.29
C GLY A 336 8.62 3.12 -17.15
N PHE A 337 8.40 4.44 -17.21
CA PHE A 337 9.40 5.48 -17.03
C PHE A 337 9.38 5.99 -15.59
N SER A 338 10.27 6.93 -15.25
CA SER A 338 10.29 7.54 -13.92
C SER A 338 10.46 9.05 -13.98
N ILE A 339 9.91 9.75 -12.97
CA ILE A 339 10.08 11.19 -12.78
C ILE A 339 10.56 11.47 -11.37
N ILE A 340 11.53 12.37 -11.26
CA ILE A 340 12.04 12.88 -9.98
C ILE A 340 12.05 14.41 -9.97
N ALA A 341 11.91 14.99 -8.80
CA ALA A 341 12.09 16.42 -8.58
C ALA A 341 13.31 16.65 -7.69
N ARG A 342 14.04 17.70 -7.99
CA ARG A 342 15.17 18.19 -7.19
C ARG A 342 14.99 19.69 -6.99
N SER A 343 15.27 20.17 -5.80
CA SER A 343 15.27 21.59 -5.52
C SER A 343 16.42 21.89 -4.57
N GLN A 344 17.09 22.99 -4.79
CA GLN A 344 18.20 23.40 -3.94
C GLN A 344 17.99 24.83 -3.48
N GLU A 345 18.03 24.99 -2.16
CA GLU A 345 18.06 26.28 -1.50
C GLU A 345 19.47 26.46 -0.89
N ASN A 346 20.39 27.04 -1.65
CA ASN A 346 21.71 27.33 -1.12
C ASN A 346 21.91 28.86 -1.02
N ARG A 347 22.38 29.33 0.12
CA ARG A 347 22.59 30.79 0.38
C ARG A 347 23.61 31.45 -0.56
N HIS A 348 24.38 30.66 -1.30
CA HIS A 348 25.43 31.12 -2.20
C HIS A 348 25.18 30.84 -3.69
N GLU A 349 24.11 30.08 -4.03
CA GLU A 349 23.75 29.75 -5.40
C GLU A 349 22.29 30.12 -5.70
N LYS A 350 21.97 30.33 -6.98
CA LYS A 350 20.57 30.60 -7.38
C LYS A 350 19.69 29.47 -6.99
N ILE A 351 18.57 29.76 -6.34
CA ILE A 351 17.51 28.81 -6.03
C ILE A 351 16.96 28.23 -7.31
N PHE A 352 16.92 26.90 -7.43
CA PHE A 352 16.35 26.23 -8.59
C PHE A 352 15.44 25.08 -8.20
N THR A 353 14.54 24.74 -9.11
CA THR A 353 13.76 23.50 -9.11
C THR A 353 13.97 22.81 -10.46
N GLU A 354 14.22 21.50 -10.42
CA GLU A 354 14.48 20.67 -11.60
C GLU A 354 13.59 19.42 -11.54
N PHE A 355 12.90 19.17 -12.65
CA PHE A 355 12.17 17.92 -12.87
C PHE A 355 12.92 17.10 -13.92
N VAL A 356 13.16 15.82 -13.63
CA VAL A 356 13.88 14.91 -14.53
C VAL A 356 12.99 13.72 -14.86
N ILE A 357 12.66 13.55 -16.14
CA ILE A 357 11.96 12.39 -16.68
C ILE A 357 13.02 11.45 -17.26
N CYS A 358 13.03 10.18 -16.81
CA CYS A 358 13.92 9.14 -17.29
C CYS A 358 13.13 8.16 -18.15
N PHE A 359 13.45 8.02 -19.43
CA PHE A 359 12.80 7.16 -20.41
C PHE A 359 13.39 5.74 -20.45
N GLY A 360 14.46 5.44 -19.73
CA GLY A 360 15.00 4.10 -19.56
C GLY A 360 14.29 3.42 -18.40
N GLY A 361 13.95 2.11 -18.53
CA GLY A 361 13.32 1.32 -17.48
C GLY A 361 14.16 1.32 -16.20
N GLY A 362 13.87 2.19 -15.28
CA GLY A 362 14.63 2.42 -14.06
C GLY A 362 14.06 1.66 -12.87
N LYS A 363 14.57 0.43 -12.66
CA LYS A 363 14.81 -0.04 -11.30
C LYS A 363 16.32 0.01 -11.11
N ASP A 364 16.75 0.83 -10.15
CA ASP A 364 18.13 1.11 -9.72
C ASP A 364 18.81 2.34 -10.36
N GLU A 365 18.54 3.47 -9.78
CA GLU A 365 19.56 4.46 -9.40
C GLU A 365 18.98 5.30 -8.25
N ARG A 366 18.99 4.75 -7.05
CA ARG A 366 19.08 5.59 -5.85
C ARG A 366 20.42 6.29 -5.95
N VAL A 367 20.39 7.51 -6.46
CA VAL A 367 21.57 8.33 -6.67
C VAL A 367 22.24 8.54 -5.32
N ASP A 368 23.50 8.07 -5.27
CA ASP A 368 24.46 8.45 -4.25
C ASP A 368 24.46 9.98 -4.04
N THR A 369 23.83 10.42 -2.96
CA THR A 369 24.03 11.74 -2.40
C THR A 369 25.30 11.72 -1.57
N LYS A 370 26.47 11.73 -2.25
CA LYS A 370 27.76 12.06 -1.62
C LYS A 370 28.77 12.43 -2.72
N SER A 371 28.90 13.71 -3.00
CA SER A 371 30.19 14.38 -3.29
C SER A 371 29.96 15.90 -3.31
#